data_210e7247750cbaf455af7a6ae95870c6
#
_entry.id   210e7247750cbaf455af7a6ae95870c6
#
_cell.length_a   1.000
_cell.length_b   1.000
_cell.length_c   1.000
_cell.angle_alpha   90.00
_cell.angle_beta   90.00
_cell.angle_gamma   90.00
#
_symmetry.space_group_name_H-M   'P 1'
#
loop_
_entity.id
_entity.type
_entity.pdbx_description
1 polymer ?
#
loop_
_entity_poly.entity_id
_entity_poly.type
_entity_poly.pdbx_seq_one_letter_code
_entity_poly.pdbx_strand_id
1 'polypeptide(L)'
;MTEDMNILKPFMALCLMQALPCTVRAAQPDSVYVFPYPTTNDHGRRGMQFVWSADGKHWQDVAEGMVFMRCDFGAWKYMYKPRLIQDRQDGRLHCFWDLDPEGSAIGYASSADLVKWTPQEYFMGTEQGKFAVKDGRMPVTDTVQIGDKTIAGYALKVSYGILEGMERHGIYRSALNAQRGERAEHDAARFAGLQTVNARITVDEGRAKPISENLIGVFFEDLNYAADGGLYAELVQNRDFEYSEADGNKDRNWNSRYAWSVEGEGMAFDVSTDQPVHPNNPHYAVLNVAQPGSGFT
;
A
#
# COMPACT_ATOMS: atom_id res chain seq x y z
N MET A 1 -18.69 42.38 -42.55
CA MET A 1 -17.23 42.56 -42.50
C MET A 1 -16.70 41.63 -41.44
N THR A 2 -16.11 40.62 -41.94
CA THR A 2 -15.51 39.49 -41.24
C THR A 2 -14.20 39.96 -40.61
N GLU A 3 -13.98 39.68 -39.34
CA GLU A 3 -12.64 39.59 -38.77
C GLU A 3 -12.51 38.38 -37.90
N ASP A 4 -11.44 37.72 -38.27
CA ASP A 4 -11.04 36.36 -37.94
C ASP A 4 -10.79 36.10 -36.47
N MET A 5 -11.35 35.03 -36.02
CA MET A 5 -11.00 34.33 -34.82
C MET A 5 -9.63 33.66 -34.99
N ASN A 6 -8.60 34.23 -34.49
CA ASN A 6 -7.31 33.57 -34.33
C ASN A 6 -7.15 33.09 -32.87
N ILE A 7 -7.78 31.98 -32.57
CA ILE A 7 -7.53 31.24 -31.36
C ILE A 7 -6.66 30.05 -31.77
N LEU A 8 -5.39 30.10 -31.48
CA LEU A 8 -4.47 29.03 -31.07
C LEU A 8 -3.03 29.54 -31.26
N LYS A 9 -2.49 30.13 -30.23
CA LYS A 9 -1.03 30.05 -30.06
C LYS A 9 -0.76 29.01 -29.00
N PRO A 10 -0.08 27.91 -29.38
CA PRO A 10 0.31 26.91 -28.42
C PRO A 10 1.31 27.50 -27.45
N PHE A 11 1.20 27.08 -26.20
CA PHE A 11 2.21 27.26 -25.19
C PHE A 11 3.50 26.56 -25.69
N MET A 12 4.33 27.29 -26.39
CA MET A 12 5.72 26.94 -26.56
C MET A 12 6.41 27.31 -25.25
N ALA A 13 6.47 26.38 -24.33
CA ALA A 13 7.50 26.39 -23.32
C ALA A 13 8.84 26.47 -24.07
N LEU A 14 9.48 27.62 -23.95
CA LEU A 14 10.81 27.83 -24.46
C LEU A 14 11.76 26.97 -23.63
N CYS A 15 11.88 25.67 -24.01
CA CYS A 15 13.01 24.88 -23.61
C CYS A 15 14.25 25.55 -24.22
N LEU A 16 14.97 26.32 -23.43
CA LEU A 16 16.38 26.65 -23.70
C LEU A 16 17.09 25.28 -23.79
N MET A 17 17.20 24.76 -25.00
CA MET A 17 18.18 23.73 -25.30
C MET A 17 19.55 24.39 -25.18
N GLN A 18 20.07 24.45 -23.96
CA GLN A 18 21.50 24.50 -23.79
C GLN A 18 22.01 23.20 -24.36
N ALA A 19 22.83 23.31 -25.39
CA ALA A 19 23.59 22.20 -25.94
C ALA A 19 24.47 21.65 -24.80
N LEU A 20 23.92 20.70 -24.04
CA LEU A 20 24.73 19.91 -23.13
C LEU A 20 25.72 19.13 -23.99
N PRO A 21 27.01 19.13 -23.61
CA PRO A 21 28.00 18.29 -24.29
C PRO A 21 27.44 16.88 -24.34
N CYS A 22 27.59 16.24 -25.50
CA CYS A 22 27.22 14.84 -25.72
C CYS A 22 28.03 13.97 -24.72
N THR A 23 27.56 13.88 -23.49
CA THR A 23 28.07 12.91 -22.56
C THR A 23 27.68 11.57 -23.12
N VAL A 24 28.65 10.77 -23.47
CA VAL A 24 28.49 9.34 -23.79
C VAL A 24 27.61 8.77 -22.67
N ARG A 25 26.34 8.52 -23.00
CA ARG A 25 25.41 7.90 -22.07
C ARG A 25 25.99 6.52 -21.82
N ALA A 26 26.54 6.28 -20.65
CA ALA A 26 26.98 4.97 -20.27
C ALA A 26 25.84 3.99 -20.56
N ALA A 27 26.14 2.88 -21.21
CA ALA A 27 25.14 1.89 -21.55
C ALA A 27 24.40 1.53 -20.25
N GLN A 28 23.07 1.62 -20.29
CA GLN A 28 22.25 1.27 -19.14
C GLN A 28 22.49 -0.21 -18.83
N PRO A 29 22.71 -0.56 -17.55
CA PRO A 29 22.89 -1.96 -17.20
C PRO A 29 21.60 -2.75 -17.42
N ASP A 30 21.68 -3.97 -17.91
CA ASP A 30 20.50 -4.84 -18.07
C ASP A 30 19.80 -5.14 -16.73
N SER A 31 20.53 -5.06 -15.64
CA SER A 31 20.05 -5.40 -14.29
C SER A 31 20.79 -4.61 -13.21
N VAL A 32 20.11 -4.40 -12.10
CA VAL A 32 20.59 -3.67 -10.92
C VAL A 32 20.23 -4.42 -9.65
N TYR A 33 20.91 -4.09 -8.55
CA TYR A 33 20.52 -4.53 -7.23
C TYR A 33 19.52 -3.52 -6.64
N VAL A 34 18.45 -4.02 -6.00
CA VAL A 34 17.53 -3.27 -5.16
C VAL A 34 17.59 -3.81 -3.74
N PHE A 35 17.55 -2.92 -2.77
CA PHE A 35 17.62 -3.27 -1.36
C PHE A 35 16.43 -2.61 -0.66
N PRO A 36 15.41 -3.39 -0.26
CA PRO A 36 14.28 -2.91 0.51
C PRO A 36 14.70 -2.67 1.97
N TYR A 37 14.27 -1.55 2.53
CA TYR A 37 14.48 -1.25 3.95
C TYR A 37 13.28 -0.53 4.55
N PRO A 38 13.00 -0.72 5.85
CA PRO A 38 11.94 0.00 6.54
C PRO A 38 12.37 1.45 6.80
N THR A 39 11.43 2.38 6.89
CA THR A 39 11.73 3.73 7.40
C THR A 39 12.43 3.66 8.75
N THR A 40 13.56 4.40 8.89
CA THR A 40 14.56 4.10 9.93
C THR A 40 14.27 4.66 11.32
N ASN A 41 13.41 5.68 11.42
CA ASN A 41 13.18 6.39 12.70
C ASN A 41 11.87 5.98 13.39
N ASP A 42 11.12 5.03 12.82
CA ASP A 42 9.77 4.69 13.28
C ASP A 42 9.46 3.20 13.14
N HIS A 43 10.50 2.35 13.12
CA HIS A 43 10.39 0.89 12.94
C HIS A 43 9.62 0.47 11.68
N GLY A 44 9.71 1.26 10.62
CA GLY A 44 9.01 1.00 9.38
C GLY A 44 7.52 1.36 9.40
N ARG A 45 7.04 2.11 10.39
CA ARG A 45 5.64 2.53 10.47
C ARG A 45 5.17 3.32 9.25
N ARG A 46 6.03 4.15 8.68
CA ARG A 46 5.73 4.86 7.43
C ARG A 46 5.86 3.97 6.20
N GLY A 47 6.48 2.80 6.31
CA GLY A 47 6.54 1.78 5.28
C GLY A 47 7.94 1.43 4.80
N MET A 48 7.99 0.82 3.63
CA MET A 48 9.21 0.32 2.98
C MET A 48 9.69 1.28 1.90
N GLN A 49 10.99 1.55 1.92
CA GLN A 49 11.74 2.32 0.95
C GLN A 49 12.76 1.41 0.23
N PHE A 50 13.40 1.93 -0.81
CA PHE A 50 14.43 1.20 -1.55
C PHE A 50 15.65 2.08 -1.77
N VAL A 51 16.81 1.44 -1.75
CA VAL A 51 18.02 1.91 -2.43
C VAL A 51 18.38 0.95 -3.54
N TRP A 52 19.11 1.43 -4.53
CA TRP A 52 19.56 0.63 -5.64
C TRP A 52 21.05 0.80 -5.90
N SER A 53 21.67 -0.18 -6.57
CA SER A 53 23.07 -0.14 -6.96
C SER A 53 23.29 -0.88 -8.28
N ALA A 54 24.15 -0.36 -9.13
CA ALA A 54 24.58 -1.04 -10.35
C ALA A 54 25.64 -2.13 -10.07
N ASP A 55 26.46 -1.93 -9.04
CA ASP A 55 27.64 -2.75 -8.76
C ASP A 55 27.58 -3.49 -7.40
N GLY A 56 26.50 -3.26 -6.62
CA GLY A 56 26.35 -3.82 -5.27
C GLY A 56 27.20 -3.13 -4.21
N LYS A 57 27.82 -1.99 -4.51
CA LYS A 57 28.72 -1.26 -3.59
C LYS A 57 28.32 0.18 -3.39
N HIS A 58 27.90 0.85 -4.46
CA HIS A 58 27.49 2.24 -4.43
C HIS A 58 25.97 2.32 -4.49
N TRP A 59 25.36 2.68 -3.38
CA TRP A 59 23.91 2.70 -3.22
C TRP A 59 23.35 4.10 -3.33
N GLN A 60 22.18 4.22 -3.98
CA GLN A 60 21.44 5.47 -4.19
C GLN A 60 19.98 5.25 -3.83
N ASP A 61 19.32 6.29 -3.34
CA ASP A 61 17.90 6.26 -3.07
C ASP A 61 17.11 6.03 -4.37
N VAL A 62 16.06 5.22 -4.28
CA VAL A 62 15.05 5.11 -5.33
C VAL A 62 14.00 6.19 -5.11
N ALA A 63 13.73 6.98 -6.15
CA ALA A 63 12.70 8.02 -6.13
C ALA A 63 12.81 8.94 -4.89
N GLU A 64 14.03 9.42 -4.60
CA GLU A 64 14.30 10.31 -3.47
C GLU A 64 13.84 9.76 -2.10
N GLY A 65 13.93 8.46 -1.91
CA GLY A 65 13.52 7.81 -0.67
C GLY A 65 12.00 7.71 -0.49
N MET A 66 11.25 7.62 -1.57
CA MET A 66 9.80 7.43 -1.51
C MET A 66 9.43 6.11 -0.85
N VAL A 67 8.31 6.11 -0.14
CA VAL A 67 7.69 4.88 0.41
C VAL A 67 6.86 4.18 -0.66
N PHE A 68 7.17 2.91 -0.93
CA PHE A 68 6.50 2.10 -1.95
C PHE A 68 5.43 1.17 -1.41
N MET A 69 5.49 0.82 -0.14
CA MET A 69 4.48 0.00 0.53
C MET A 69 4.41 0.36 2.01
N ARG A 70 3.21 0.36 2.58
CA ARG A 70 2.98 0.49 4.02
C ARG A 70 2.39 -0.80 4.54
N CYS A 71 2.66 -1.14 5.79
CA CYS A 71 2.05 -2.30 6.43
C CYS A 71 0.58 -2.02 6.76
N ASP A 72 -0.30 -3.00 6.46
CA ASP A 72 -1.72 -2.92 6.81
C ASP A 72 -2.03 -3.58 8.15
N PHE A 73 -1.12 -4.37 8.69
CA PHE A 73 -1.31 -5.19 9.89
C PHE A 73 -0.69 -4.60 11.15
N GLY A 74 -1.25 -5.00 12.30
CA GLY A 74 -0.79 -4.61 13.62
C GLY A 74 -1.18 -3.18 14.00
N ALA A 75 -1.37 -2.94 15.29
CA ALA A 75 -1.74 -1.62 15.83
C ALA A 75 -0.75 -0.50 15.45
N TRP A 76 0.52 -0.83 15.33
CA TRP A 76 1.59 0.11 15.05
C TRP A 76 2.03 0.13 13.58
N LYS A 77 1.52 -0.80 12.73
CA LYS A 77 1.85 -0.90 11.31
C LYS A 77 3.35 -1.00 11.02
N TYR A 78 4.09 -1.69 11.90
CA TYR A 78 5.54 -1.84 11.79
C TYR A 78 5.93 -2.79 10.65
N MET A 79 7.08 -2.52 10.04
CA MET A 79 7.73 -3.40 9.06
C MET A 79 9.16 -3.65 9.49
N TYR A 80 9.51 -4.89 9.75
CA TYR A 80 10.89 -5.27 10.08
C TYR A 80 11.45 -6.16 8.98
N LYS A 81 12.74 -6.02 8.72
CA LYS A 81 13.50 -6.90 7.82
C LYS A 81 12.78 -7.23 6.50
N PRO A 82 12.32 -6.25 5.72
CA PRO A 82 11.70 -6.53 4.44
C PRO A 82 12.69 -7.23 3.51
N ARG A 83 12.20 -8.23 2.78
CA ARG A 83 13.02 -9.04 1.87
C ARG A 83 12.23 -9.43 0.64
N LEU A 84 12.90 -9.47 -0.50
CA LEU A 84 12.31 -9.83 -1.79
C LEU A 84 12.84 -11.17 -2.27
N ILE A 85 11.96 -11.97 -2.86
CA ILE A 85 12.30 -13.17 -3.61
C ILE A 85 11.65 -13.02 -4.99
N GLN A 86 12.40 -13.23 -6.07
CA GLN A 86 11.81 -13.23 -7.41
C GLN A 86 11.52 -14.65 -7.86
N ASP A 87 10.26 -14.93 -8.20
CA ASP A 87 9.90 -16.18 -8.87
C ASP A 87 10.50 -16.19 -10.29
N ARG A 88 11.17 -17.29 -10.65
CA ARG A 88 11.82 -17.43 -11.97
C ARG A 88 10.85 -17.84 -13.08
N GLN A 89 9.68 -18.36 -12.72
CA GLN A 89 8.70 -18.85 -13.72
C GLN A 89 7.91 -17.68 -14.31
N ASP A 90 7.39 -16.80 -13.44
CA ASP A 90 6.55 -15.67 -13.87
C ASP A 90 7.19 -14.30 -13.67
N GLY A 91 8.36 -14.25 -13.04
CA GLY A 91 9.13 -13.02 -12.77
C GLY A 91 8.57 -12.17 -11.63
N ARG A 92 7.51 -12.61 -10.94
CA ARG A 92 6.92 -11.85 -9.83
C ARG A 92 7.90 -11.71 -8.66
N LEU A 93 7.78 -10.60 -7.99
CA LEU A 93 8.55 -10.24 -6.81
C LEU A 93 7.66 -10.43 -5.58
N HIS A 94 8.03 -11.36 -4.73
CA HIS A 94 7.37 -11.69 -3.47
C HIS A 94 8.10 -10.96 -2.35
N CYS A 95 7.38 -10.08 -1.64
CA CYS A 95 7.89 -9.35 -0.50
C CYS A 95 7.39 -9.97 0.79
N PHE A 96 8.32 -10.18 1.71
CA PHE A 96 8.06 -10.64 3.06
C PHE A 96 8.65 -9.63 4.04
N TRP A 97 7.97 -9.40 5.15
CA TRP A 97 8.48 -8.58 6.24
C TRP A 97 8.00 -9.14 7.57
N ASP A 98 8.78 -8.94 8.62
CA ASP A 98 8.37 -9.34 9.95
C ASP A 98 7.44 -8.25 10.54
N LEU A 99 6.33 -8.65 11.17
CA LEU A 99 5.36 -7.74 11.80
C LEU A 99 5.79 -7.34 13.21
N ASP A 100 6.70 -8.08 13.80
CA ASP A 100 7.30 -7.84 15.10
C ASP A 100 8.82 -8.09 15.05
N PRO A 101 9.59 -7.62 16.05
CA PRO A 101 11.04 -7.82 16.08
C PRO A 101 11.47 -9.27 16.15
N GLU A 102 10.65 -10.13 16.72
CA GLU A 102 10.87 -11.57 16.92
C GLU A 102 10.59 -12.39 15.65
N GLY A 103 9.81 -11.84 14.71
CA GLY A 103 9.39 -12.54 13.49
C GLY A 103 8.31 -13.60 13.75
N SER A 104 7.47 -13.40 14.76
CA SER A 104 6.40 -14.35 15.11
C SER A 104 5.32 -14.38 14.05
N ALA A 105 5.04 -13.23 13.42
CA ALA A 105 4.13 -13.10 12.30
C ALA A 105 4.85 -12.42 11.13
N ILE A 106 4.55 -12.87 9.92
CA ILE A 106 5.20 -12.44 8.69
C ILE A 106 4.13 -11.88 7.74
N GLY A 107 4.29 -10.63 7.34
CA GLY A 107 3.51 -10.01 6.29
C GLY A 107 4.00 -10.41 4.91
N TYR A 108 3.09 -10.43 3.96
CA TYR A 108 3.33 -10.83 2.58
C TYR A 108 2.55 -9.96 1.60
N ALA A 109 3.17 -9.63 0.50
CA ALA A 109 2.55 -9.09 -0.71
C ALA A 109 3.41 -9.42 -1.92
N SER A 110 2.84 -9.42 -3.12
CA SER A 110 3.59 -9.62 -4.34
C SER A 110 3.38 -8.49 -5.34
N SER A 111 4.36 -8.28 -6.23
CA SER A 111 4.34 -7.23 -7.22
C SER A 111 5.05 -7.70 -8.50
N ALA A 112 4.65 -7.17 -9.64
CA ALA A 112 5.38 -7.35 -10.91
C ALA A 112 6.40 -6.21 -11.15
N ASP A 113 6.24 -5.07 -10.46
CA ASP A 113 6.94 -3.81 -10.79
C ASP A 113 7.47 -3.05 -9.56
N LEU A 114 7.30 -3.58 -8.34
CA LEU A 114 7.60 -2.94 -7.05
C LEU A 114 6.85 -1.63 -6.78
N VAL A 115 5.87 -1.30 -7.60
CA VAL A 115 5.02 -0.11 -7.48
C VAL A 115 3.60 -0.49 -7.10
N LYS A 116 3.03 -1.49 -7.80
CA LYS A 116 1.69 -2.00 -7.54
C LYS A 116 1.78 -3.33 -6.81
N TRP A 117 1.19 -3.38 -5.63
CA TRP A 117 1.22 -4.54 -4.76
C TRP A 117 -0.15 -5.24 -4.74
N THR A 118 -0.14 -6.56 -4.59
CA THR A 118 -1.36 -7.31 -4.25
C THR A 118 -1.89 -6.85 -2.88
N PRO A 119 -3.16 -7.13 -2.56
CA PRO A 119 -3.61 -7.07 -1.17
C PRO A 119 -2.62 -7.80 -0.26
N GLN A 120 -2.39 -7.23 0.92
CA GLN A 120 -1.45 -7.81 1.87
C GLN A 120 -2.10 -8.98 2.60
N GLU A 121 -1.28 -9.97 2.90
CA GLU A 121 -1.62 -11.14 3.70
C GLU A 121 -0.60 -11.27 4.81
N TYR A 122 -0.91 -12.04 5.85
CA TYR A 122 0.07 -12.42 6.86
C TYR A 122 -0.09 -13.90 7.23
N PHE A 123 0.94 -14.46 7.82
CA PHE A 123 0.95 -15.82 8.34
C PHE A 123 1.86 -15.91 9.57
N MET A 124 1.58 -16.87 10.44
CA MET A 124 2.42 -17.12 11.59
C MET A 124 3.74 -17.77 11.18
N GLY A 125 4.82 -17.47 11.87
CA GLY A 125 6.14 -18.00 11.55
C GLY A 125 6.22 -19.54 11.48
N THR A 126 5.29 -20.24 12.12
CA THR A 126 5.11 -21.69 12.05
C THR A 126 4.51 -22.18 10.72
N GLU A 127 3.91 -21.32 9.92
CA GLU A 127 3.21 -21.61 8.65
C GLU A 127 4.04 -21.24 7.40
N GLN A 128 5.35 -21.18 7.52
CA GLN A 128 6.28 -20.68 6.48
C GLN A 128 6.11 -21.34 5.09
N GLY A 129 5.49 -22.51 5.00
CA GLY A 129 5.25 -23.21 3.73
C GLY A 129 4.12 -22.64 2.86
N LYS A 130 3.21 -21.84 3.41
CA LYS A 130 1.99 -21.37 2.73
C LYS A 130 2.32 -20.47 1.51
N PHE A 131 3.38 -19.68 1.59
CA PHE A 131 3.81 -18.74 0.54
C PHE A 131 5.22 -19.04 0.01
N ALA A 132 5.63 -20.32 0.03
CA ALA A 132 6.95 -20.70 -0.45
C ALA A 132 7.05 -20.50 -1.97
N VAL A 133 7.97 -19.65 -2.40
CA VAL A 133 8.37 -19.52 -3.80
C VAL A 133 9.23 -20.73 -4.17
N LYS A 134 8.69 -21.63 -4.99
CA LYS A 134 9.34 -22.94 -5.29
C LYS A 134 10.62 -22.80 -6.12
N ASP A 135 10.65 -21.86 -7.04
CA ASP A 135 11.81 -21.58 -7.90
C ASP A 135 12.17 -20.08 -7.80
N GLY A 136 12.60 -19.69 -6.60
CA GLY A 136 12.90 -18.29 -6.29
C GLY A 136 14.35 -17.93 -6.58
N ARG A 137 14.57 -16.76 -7.18
CA ARG A 137 15.86 -16.09 -7.10
C ARG A 137 16.00 -15.48 -5.71
N MET A 138 16.86 -16.07 -4.91
CA MET A 138 17.10 -15.64 -3.54
C MET A 138 17.88 -14.33 -3.49
N PRO A 139 17.58 -13.45 -2.53
CA PRO A 139 18.35 -12.25 -2.30
C PRO A 139 19.72 -12.60 -1.65
N VAL A 140 20.64 -11.66 -1.77
CA VAL A 140 21.96 -11.74 -1.12
C VAL A 140 21.92 -10.87 0.13
N THR A 141 22.43 -11.40 1.26
CA THR A 141 22.61 -10.61 2.48
C THR A 141 23.62 -9.50 2.22
N ASP A 142 23.28 -8.28 2.60
CA ASP A 142 24.13 -7.11 2.44
C ASP A 142 23.96 -6.17 3.64
N THR A 143 24.89 -5.22 3.74
CA THR A 143 24.85 -4.15 4.75
C THR A 143 25.08 -2.83 4.05
N VAL A 144 24.07 -1.99 4.07
CA VAL A 144 24.02 -0.75 3.30
C VAL A 144 24.02 0.46 4.23
N GLN A 145 24.83 1.46 3.88
CA GLN A 145 24.82 2.76 4.56
C GLN A 145 23.69 3.62 3.99
N ILE A 146 22.73 4.01 4.84
CA ILE A 146 21.59 4.85 4.50
C ILE A 146 21.59 6.06 5.44
N GLY A 147 22.00 7.21 4.93
CA GLY A 147 22.24 8.38 5.77
C GLY A 147 23.31 8.11 6.82
N ASP A 148 22.97 8.31 8.09
CA ASP A 148 23.81 8.05 9.26
C ASP A 148 23.71 6.60 9.81
N LYS A 149 22.88 5.76 9.19
CA LYS A 149 22.59 4.40 9.67
C LYS A 149 23.13 3.34 8.75
N THR A 150 23.64 2.27 9.37
CA THR A 150 24.05 1.05 8.70
C THR A 150 22.94 0.01 8.87
N ILE A 151 22.36 -0.45 7.77
CA ILE A 151 21.22 -1.38 7.76
C ILE A 151 21.66 -2.71 7.14
N ALA A 152 21.55 -3.77 7.92
CA ALA A 152 21.70 -5.14 7.42
C ALA A 152 20.34 -5.60 6.84
N GLY A 153 20.40 -6.25 5.68
CA GLY A 153 19.19 -6.70 4.98
C GLY A 153 19.52 -7.56 3.77
N TYR A 154 18.71 -7.45 2.73
CA TYR A 154 18.77 -8.35 1.59
C TYR A 154 18.67 -7.58 0.27
N ALA A 155 19.70 -7.70 -0.57
CA ALA A 155 19.71 -7.15 -1.92
C ALA A 155 19.23 -8.19 -2.95
N LEU A 156 18.36 -7.80 -3.85
CA LEU A 156 17.91 -8.65 -4.95
C LEU A 156 18.29 -8.03 -6.29
N LYS A 157 18.82 -8.83 -7.20
CA LYS A 157 19.13 -8.39 -8.56
C LYS A 157 17.87 -8.47 -9.42
N VAL A 158 17.44 -7.33 -9.95
CA VAL A 158 16.23 -7.17 -10.80
C VAL A 158 16.61 -6.55 -12.15
N SER A 159 15.71 -6.59 -13.14
CA SER A 159 15.91 -5.88 -14.40
C SER A 159 15.93 -4.37 -14.20
N TYR A 160 16.71 -3.66 -14.99
CA TYR A 160 16.77 -2.18 -14.94
C TYR A 160 15.40 -1.54 -15.20
N GLY A 161 14.55 -2.17 -16.03
CA GLY A 161 13.20 -1.69 -16.31
C GLY A 161 12.30 -1.59 -15.08
N ILE A 162 12.51 -2.43 -14.05
CA ILE A 162 11.80 -2.32 -12.76
C ILE A 162 12.22 -1.04 -12.05
N LEU A 163 13.53 -0.77 -11.94
CA LEU A 163 14.04 0.47 -11.35
C LEU A 163 13.51 1.70 -12.09
N GLU A 164 13.56 1.69 -13.43
CA GLU A 164 13.05 2.80 -14.24
C GLU A 164 11.56 3.04 -13.99
N GLY A 165 10.76 1.99 -13.83
CA GLY A 165 9.35 2.07 -13.46
C GLY A 165 9.13 2.70 -12.09
N MET A 166 9.95 2.32 -11.11
CA MET A 166 9.92 2.90 -9.76
C MET A 166 10.26 4.39 -9.75
N GLU A 167 11.32 4.78 -10.46
CA GLU A 167 11.75 6.19 -10.59
C GLU A 167 10.66 7.03 -11.28
N ARG A 168 10.09 6.54 -12.36
CA ARG A 168 8.99 7.21 -13.07
C ARG A 168 7.76 7.39 -12.18
N HIS A 169 7.45 6.39 -11.36
CA HIS A 169 6.37 6.49 -10.37
C HIS A 169 6.68 7.57 -9.33
N GLY A 170 7.92 7.66 -8.86
CA GLY A 170 8.37 8.71 -7.94
C GLY A 170 8.16 10.11 -8.50
N ILE A 171 8.61 10.35 -9.73
CA ILE A 171 8.41 11.63 -10.42
C ILE A 171 6.92 11.98 -10.51
N TYR A 172 6.08 11.02 -10.91
CA TYR A 172 4.63 11.22 -10.98
C TYR A 172 4.04 11.57 -9.61
N ARG A 173 4.41 10.84 -8.56
CA ARG A 173 3.92 11.07 -7.20
C ARG A 173 4.36 12.40 -6.63
N SER A 174 5.61 12.80 -6.89
CA SER A 174 6.14 14.11 -6.46
C SER A 174 5.39 15.25 -7.13
N ALA A 175 5.17 15.16 -8.44
CA ALA A 175 4.38 16.15 -9.19
C ALA A 175 2.94 16.24 -8.67
N LEU A 176 2.29 15.08 -8.41
CA LEU A 176 0.94 15.04 -7.86
C LEU A 176 0.86 15.62 -6.44
N ASN A 177 1.86 15.34 -5.60
CA ASN A 177 1.93 15.89 -4.24
C ASN A 177 2.18 17.41 -4.25
N ALA A 178 3.04 17.89 -5.14
CA ALA A 178 3.24 19.33 -5.34
C ALA A 178 1.93 20.01 -5.72
N GLN A 179 1.20 19.44 -6.69
CA GLN A 179 -0.10 19.96 -7.11
C GLN A 179 -1.14 19.95 -5.99
N ARG A 180 -1.19 18.88 -5.18
CA ARG A 180 -2.12 18.76 -4.03
C ARG A 180 -1.73 19.65 -2.85
N GLY A 181 -0.46 20.01 -2.73
CA GLY A 181 0.07 20.91 -1.70
C GLY A 181 -0.11 22.39 -2.00
N GLU A 182 -0.63 22.73 -3.18
CA GLU A 182 -0.89 24.12 -3.56
C GLU A 182 -1.97 24.75 -2.67
N ARG A 183 -1.72 25.96 -2.22
CA ARG A 183 -2.60 26.71 -1.32
C ARG A 183 -3.05 28.01 -1.99
N ALA A 184 -4.29 28.41 -1.71
CA ALA A 184 -4.89 29.62 -2.25
C ALA A 184 -4.09 30.90 -1.92
N GLU A 185 -3.36 30.92 -0.81
CA GLU A 185 -2.46 32.04 -0.45
C GLU A 185 -1.35 32.30 -1.47
N HIS A 186 -0.99 31.29 -2.28
CA HIS A 186 0.00 31.38 -3.34
C HIS A 186 -0.60 31.72 -4.73
N ASP A 187 -1.92 31.79 -4.86
CA ASP A 187 -2.62 31.95 -6.15
C ASP A 187 -2.24 33.24 -6.86
N ALA A 188 -2.04 34.32 -6.11
CA ALA A 188 -1.64 35.60 -6.69
C ALA A 188 -0.31 35.53 -7.45
N ALA A 189 0.66 34.80 -6.93
CA ALA A 189 1.95 34.57 -7.58
C ALA A 189 1.83 33.51 -8.70
N ARG A 190 1.11 32.44 -8.44
CA ARG A 190 0.92 31.29 -9.34
C ARG A 190 0.20 31.68 -10.63
N PHE A 191 -0.77 32.56 -10.54
CA PHE A 191 -1.61 33.00 -11.65
C PHE A 191 -1.29 34.41 -12.16
N ALA A 192 -0.21 35.03 -11.70
CA ALA A 192 0.16 36.40 -12.09
C ALA A 192 0.25 36.65 -13.60
N GLY A 193 0.58 35.61 -14.39
CA GLY A 193 0.66 35.67 -15.85
C GLY A 193 -0.64 35.31 -16.59
N LEU A 194 -1.71 34.94 -15.88
CA LEU A 194 -2.97 34.56 -16.51
C LEU A 194 -3.89 35.76 -16.69
N GLN A 195 -4.54 35.84 -17.85
CA GLN A 195 -5.58 36.83 -18.09
C GLN A 195 -6.90 36.33 -17.49
N THR A 196 -7.69 37.25 -16.94
CA THR A 196 -9.02 36.96 -16.45
C THR A 196 -9.93 36.50 -17.60
N VAL A 197 -10.54 35.35 -17.45
CA VAL A 197 -11.52 34.79 -18.41
C VAL A 197 -12.92 34.90 -17.80
N ASN A 198 -13.84 35.44 -18.57
CA ASN A 198 -15.26 35.45 -18.18
C ASN A 198 -15.88 34.10 -18.61
N ALA A 199 -16.29 33.31 -17.65
CA ALA A 199 -17.05 32.08 -17.90
C ALA A 199 -18.51 32.27 -17.53
N ARG A 200 -19.43 31.80 -18.38
CA ARG A 200 -20.84 31.73 -18.10
C ARG A 200 -21.29 30.29 -18.00
N ILE A 201 -21.81 29.90 -16.85
CA ILE A 201 -22.41 28.60 -16.63
C ILE A 201 -23.92 28.74 -16.78
N THR A 202 -24.52 27.96 -17.67
CA THR A 202 -25.97 27.88 -17.83
C THR A 202 -26.41 26.50 -17.36
N VAL A 203 -27.31 26.47 -16.39
CA VAL A 203 -27.94 25.24 -15.90
C VAL A 203 -29.22 25.02 -16.70
N ASP A 204 -29.31 23.89 -17.36
CA ASP A 204 -30.52 23.48 -18.10
C ASP A 204 -31.39 22.62 -17.17
N GLU A 205 -32.38 23.26 -16.58
CA GLU A 205 -33.34 22.61 -15.68
C GLU A 205 -34.17 21.52 -16.38
N GLY A 206 -34.36 21.65 -17.71
CA GLY A 206 -35.07 20.65 -18.51
C GLY A 206 -34.35 19.31 -18.65
N ARG A 207 -33.06 19.27 -18.27
CA ARG A 207 -32.25 18.07 -18.24
C ARG A 207 -31.98 17.53 -16.82
N ALA A 208 -32.67 18.08 -15.84
CA ALA A 208 -32.54 17.61 -14.47
C ALA A 208 -32.87 16.11 -14.37
N LYS A 209 -32.03 15.36 -13.69
CA LYS A 209 -32.28 13.96 -13.33
C LYS A 209 -32.62 13.88 -11.86
N PRO A 210 -33.57 13.02 -11.46
CA PRO A 210 -33.81 12.81 -10.05
C PRO A 210 -32.54 12.25 -9.38
N ILE A 211 -32.19 12.86 -8.28
CA ILE A 211 -31.09 12.37 -7.42
C ILE A 211 -31.68 11.32 -6.48
N SER A 212 -30.99 10.19 -6.32
CA SER A 212 -31.36 9.18 -5.34
C SER A 212 -31.43 9.78 -3.94
N GLU A 213 -32.47 9.46 -3.19
CA GLU A 213 -32.60 9.88 -1.79
C GLU A 213 -31.42 9.39 -0.92
N ASN A 214 -30.73 8.33 -1.36
CA ASN A 214 -29.56 7.77 -0.70
C ASN A 214 -28.23 8.43 -1.11
N LEU A 215 -28.24 9.44 -2.00
CA LEU A 215 -27.01 10.09 -2.45
C LEU A 215 -26.45 11.06 -1.41
N ILE A 216 -27.31 11.64 -0.58
CA ILE A 216 -26.93 12.57 0.48
C ILE A 216 -27.07 11.84 1.80
N GLY A 217 -25.96 11.65 2.48
CA GLY A 217 -25.89 11.01 3.78
C GLY A 217 -25.24 11.92 4.81
N VAL A 218 -25.18 11.44 6.02
CA VAL A 218 -24.47 12.09 7.13
C VAL A 218 -23.07 11.50 7.18
N PHE A 219 -22.03 12.34 7.19
CA PHE A 219 -20.71 11.90 7.58
C PHE A 219 -20.71 11.71 9.10
N PHE A 220 -20.40 10.51 9.52
CA PHE A 220 -20.28 10.16 10.93
C PHE A 220 -18.92 9.56 11.19
N GLU A 221 -18.26 10.01 12.25
CA GLU A 221 -16.97 9.50 12.68
C GLU A 221 -17.07 9.10 14.16
N ASP A 222 -16.79 7.83 14.44
CA ASP A 222 -16.75 7.33 15.79
C ASP A 222 -15.39 7.60 16.42
N LEU A 223 -15.34 8.58 17.31
CA LEU A 223 -14.17 8.88 18.12
C LEU A 223 -14.39 8.34 19.54
N ASN A 224 -13.47 7.48 20.00
CA ASN A 224 -13.48 6.95 21.36
C ASN A 224 -14.77 6.20 21.74
N TYR A 225 -15.31 5.40 20.82
CA TYR A 225 -16.56 4.65 21.04
C TYR A 225 -17.77 5.53 21.34
N ALA A 226 -17.75 6.79 20.89
CA ALA A 226 -18.84 7.73 21.15
C ALA A 226 -20.17 7.34 20.49
N ALA A 227 -20.10 6.48 19.49
CA ALA A 227 -21.27 5.98 18.77
C ALA A 227 -21.72 4.59 19.22
N ASP A 228 -21.09 3.98 20.17
CA ASP A 228 -21.52 2.70 20.73
C ASP A 228 -22.94 2.81 21.25
N GLY A 229 -23.87 2.11 20.57
CA GLY A 229 -25.30 2.28 20.78
C GLY A 229 -25.96 3.43 20.02
N GLY A 230 -25.22 4.15 19.13
CA GLY A 230 -25.71 5.26 18.30
C GLY A 230 -26.25 4.86 16.93
N LEU A 231 -25.86 5.62 15.88
CA LEU A 231 -26.37 5.48 14.50
C LEU A 231 -26.21 4.08 13.89
N TYR A 232 -25.14 3.39 14.26
CA TYR A 232 -24.88 2.01 13.90
C TYR A 232 -24.31 1.29 15.11
N ALA A 233 -25.21 0.87 15.98
CA ALA A 233 -24.82 0.16 17.19
C ALA A 233 -24.38 -1.27 16.84
N GLU A 234 -23.10 -1.47 16.58
CA GLU A 234 -22.54 -2.80 16.49
C GLU A 234 -22.26 -3.31 17.92
N LEU A 235 -23.16 -4.18 18.39
CA LEU A 235 -23.09 -4.76 19.74
C LEU A 235 -22.38 -6.11 19.74
N VAL A 236 -22.03 -6.65 18.54
CA VAL A 236 -21.41 -7.95 18.41
C VAL A 236 -19.94 -7.77 18.06
N GLN A 237 -19.07 -8.12 19.01
CA GLN A 237 -17.64 -8.04 18.82
C GLN A 237 -17.15 -9.15 17.90
N ASN A 238 -16.18 -8.85 17.03
CA ASN A 238 -15.62 -9.80 16.05
C ASN A 238 -16.69 -10.53 15.21
N ARG A 239 -17.70 -9.81 14.77
CA ARG A 239 -18.86 -10.36 14.03
C ARG A 239 -18.50 -10.97 12.68
N ASP A 240 -17.40 -10.53 12.09
CA ASP A 240 -16.88 -10.96 10.79
C ASP A 240 -15.72 -11.96 10.90
N PHE A 241 -15.32 -12.31 12.13
CA PHE A 241 -14.25 -13.26 12.42
C PHE A 241 -12.88 -12.84 11.85
N GLU A 242 -12.68 -11.54 11.56
CA GLU A 242 -11.45 -11.03 10.95
C GLU A 242 -10.39 -10.57 11.98
N TYR A 243 -10.65 -10.70 13.27
CA TYR A 243 -9.63 -10.38 14.28
C TYR A 243 -8.41 -11.28 14.11
N SER A 244 -7.23 -10.67 14.19
CA SER A 244 -5.95 -11.34 14.04
C SER A 244 -5.01 -11.07 15.21
N GLU A 245 -4.11 -12.00 15.49
CA GLU A 245 -3.07 -11.81 16.52
C GLU A 245 -2.16 -10.60 16.21
N ALA A 246 -2.01 -10.24 14.93
CA ALA A 246 -1.25 -9.07 14.51
C ALA A 246 -1.90 -7.74 14.94
N ASP A 247 -3.22 -7.73 15.10
CA ASP A 247 -3.99 -6.55 15.53
C ASP A 247 -4.05 -6.42 17.07
N GLY A 248 -3.86 -7.51 17.77
CA GLY A 248 -4.03 -7.62 19.22
C GLY A 248 -2.88 -7.12 20.10
N ASN A 249 -1.89 -6.42 19.55
CA ASN A 249 -0.75 -5.88 20.32
C ASN A 249 -0.10 -6.92 21.26
N LYS A 250 0.15 -8.15 20.72
CA LYS A 250 0.69 -9.31 21.42
C LYS A 250 -0.30 -10.09 22.31
N ASP A 251 -1.55 -9.74 22.33
CA ASP A 251 -2.58 -10.57 22.95
C ASP A 251 -2.91 -11.75 22.01
N ARG A 252 -2.45 -12.94 22.35
CA ARG A 252 -2.69 -14.17 21.60
C ARG A 252 -4.16 -14.62 21.59
N ASN A 253 -4.97 -14.05 22.45
CA ASN A 253 -6.41 -14.31 22.44
C ASN A 253 -7.12 -13.49 21.36
N TRP A 254 -6.45 -12.46 20.81
CA TRP A 254 -6.99 -11.61 19.73
C TRP A 254 -6.85 -12.33 18.40
N ASN A 255 -7.80 -13.19 18.11
CA ASN A 255 -7.81 -14.04 16.92
C ASN A 255 -9.23 -14.13 16.36
N SER A 256 -9.41 -14.85 15.24
CA SER A 256 -10.68 -14.99 14.55
C SER A 256 -11.82 -15.59 15.39
N ARG A 257 -11.50 -16.23 16.51
CA ARG A 257 -12.48 -16.82 17.45
C ARG A 257 -12.78 -15.92 18.65
N TYR A 258 -12.08 -14.80 18.77
CA TYR A 258 -12.21 -13.88 19.91
C TYR A 258 -13.66 -13.44 20.11
N ALA A 259 -14.10 -13.39 21.36
CA ALA A 259 -15.46 -13.03 21.82
C ALA A 259 -16.56 -14.03 21.42
N TRP A 260 -16.22 -15.19 20.87
CA TRP A 260 -17.19 -16.22 20.51
C TRP A 260 -16.93 -17.51 21.27
N SER A 261 -17.97 -18.11 21.77
CA SER A 261 -17.89 -19.37 22.50
C SER A 261 -19.09 -20.27 22.23
N VAL A 262 -18.91 -21.54 22.56
CA VAL A 262 -19.97 -22.56 22.50
C VAL A 262 -20.39 -22.88 23.92
N GLU A 263 -21.68 -22.87 24.17
CA GLU A 263 -22.29 -23.30 25.42
C GLU A 263 -22.98 -24.69 25.22
N GLY A 264 -22.70 -25.62 26.09
CA GLY A 264 -23.22 -26.98 26.02
C GLY A 264 -22.29 -27.97 25.33
N GLU A 265 -22.67 -29.26 25.29
CA GLU A 265 -21.80 -30.36 24.86
C GLU A 265 -22.11 -30.85 23.44
N GLY A 266 -23.09 -30.29 22.76
CA GLY A 266 -23.59 -30.81 21.48
C GLY A 266 -23.09 -30.09 20.24
N MET A 267 -22.20 -29.13 20.37
CA MET A 267 -21.74 -28.28 19.26
C MET A 267 -20.22 -28.10 19.27
N ALA A 268 -19.63 -28.07 18.10
CA ALA A 268 -18.26 -27.60 17.90
C ALA A 268 -18.26 -26.40 16.98
N PHE A 269 -17.37 -25.42 17.26
CA PHE A 269 -17.19 -24.18 16.52
C PHE A 269 -15.78 -24.11 15.95
N ASP A 270 -15.69 -23.74 14.69
CA ASP A 270 -14.43 -23.41 14.03
C ASP A 270 -14.59 -22.21 13.10
N VAL A 271 -13.49 -21.62 12.67
CA VAL A 271 -13.47 -20.54 11.66
C VAL A 271 -12.75 -21.06 10.43
N SER A 272 -13.36 -20.88 9.26
CA SER A 272 -12.83 -21.31 7.98
C SER A 272 -12.69 -20.13 7.02
N THR A 273 -11.77 -20.27 6.07
CA THR A 273 -11.62 -19.39 4.90
C THR A 273 -11.80 -20.14 3.59
N ASP A 274 -12.31 -21.37 3.64
CA ASP A 274 -12.52 -22.21 2.46
C ASP A 274 -13.77 -21.76 1.71
N GLN A 275 -13.65 -21.41 0.43
CA GLN A 275 -14.74 -20.89 -0.41
C GLN A 275 -15.50 -19.71 0.23
N PRO A 276 -14.83 -18.60 0.57
CA PRO A 276 -15.43 -17.48 1.27
C PRO A 276 -16.53 -16.80 0.44
N VAL A 277 -17.51 -16.20 1.12
CA VAL A 277 -18.55 -15.38 0.46
C VAL A 277 -17.95 -14.18 -0.25
N HIS A 278 -16.90 -13.58 0.33
CA HIS A 278 -16.21 -12.44 -0.26
C HIS A 278 -14.70 -12.51 0.05
N PRO A 279 -13.82 -12.29 -0.96
CA PRO A 279 -12.37 -12.41 -0.78
C PRO A 279 -11.76 -11.38 0.19
N ASN A 280 -12.39 -10.23 0.40
CA ASN A 280 -11.92 -9.22 1.34
C ASN A 280 -12.43 -9.42 2.77
N ASN A 281 -13.31 -10.36 2.98
CA ASN A 281 -13.82 -10.79 4.28
C ASN A 281 -13.94 -12.31 4.23
N PRO A 282 -12.82 -13.04 4.28
CA PRO A 282 -12.79 -14.44 3.96
C PRO A 282 -13.21 -15.35 5.12
N HIS A 283 -13.18 -14.87 6.37
CA HIS A 283 -13.47 -15.70 7.52
C HIS A 283 -14.97 -15.88 7.76
N TYR A 284 -15.35 -17.08 8.15
CA TYR A 284 -16.72 -17.40 8.57
C TYR A 284 -16.75 -18.52 9.58
N ALA A 285 -17.78 -18.51 10.44
CA ALA A 285 -17.99 -19.55 11.44
C ALA A 285 -18.52 -20.85 10.83
N VAL A 286 -17.97 -21.97 11.26
CA VAL A 286 -18.46 -23.32 10.95
C VAL A 286 -18.94 -23.95 12.24
N LEU A 287 -20.25 -24.25 12.31
CA LEU A 287 -20.87 -24.86 13.46
C LEU A 287 -21.24 -26.33 13.14
N ASN A 288 -20.67 -27.27 13.87
CA ASN A 288 -21.01 -28.67 13.79
C ASN A 288 -21.90 -29.02 14.97
N VAL A 289 -23.22 -29.18 14.73
CA VAL A 289 -24.23 -29.44 15.74
C VAL A 289 -24.57 -30.93 15.75
N ALA A 290 -24.11 -31.64 16.77
CA ALA A 290 -24.37 -33.08 16.95
C ALA A 290 -25.65 -33.33 17.75
N GLN A 291 -26.00 -32.42 18.66
CA GLN A 291 -27.21 -32.55 19.51
C GLN A 291 -27.86 -31.17 19.71
N PRO A 292 -29.22 -31.14 19.81
CA PRO A 292 -29.92 -29.90 20.11
C PRO A 292 -29.66 -29.43 21.56
N GLY A 293 -29.81 -28.13 21.81
CA GLY A 293 -29.68 -27.54 23.15
C GLY A 293 -28.33 -26.89 23.44
N SER A 294 -27.42 -26.82 22.45
CA SER A 294 -26.20 -26.04 22.55
C SER A 294 -26.41 -24.60 22.02
N GLY A 295 -25.71 -23.66 22.59
CA GLY A 295 -25.72 -22.25 22.21
C GLY A 295 -24.41 -21.81 21.55
N PHE A 296 -24.48 -20.82 20.68
CA PHE A 296 -23.34 -20.08 20.13
C PHE A 296 -23.46 -18.62 20.53
N THR A 297 -22.51 -18.13 21.32
CA THR A 297 -22.53 -16.79 21.93
C THR A 297 -21.21 -16.07 21.73
#